data_7cf39ed27994ee638fe929b5d48ed9c6
#
_entry.id   7cf39ed27994ee638fe929b5d48ed9c6
#
_cell.length_a   1.000
_cell.length_b   1.000
_cell.length_c   1.000
_cell.angle_alpha   90.00
_cell.angle_beta   90.00
_cell.angle_gamma   90.00
#
_symmetry.space_group_name_H-M   'P 1'
#
loop_
_entity.id
_entity.type
_entity.pdbx_description
1 polymer ?
#
loop_
_entity_poly.entity_id
_entity_poly.type
_entity_poly.pdbx_seq_one_letter_code
_entity_poly.pdbx_strand_id
1 'polypeptide(L)'
;MFSTPPPAPVQFTRKVIAAAERVARFERLRRGTTPIAVASLRGQFRAVIDQVMGEAGLYASEHAALALAQAEGDTHEAVVILRAFRTILVRRYTSAVIDTTGMFVERRISSAFREIPGGQILGPTRDYSQRLLDAALATETAATVDAAATAFEAGLDRKALKPLRTFGKVTSLLRAEGLLRPATEDEETRVHDITREPIRFPAPRSARLQSLARAETGAIMALAYSGMRGQGGDHPTIGEVRVGRVAVRVTDARGRARVIGSVRVTEAENISKIKVKKKDPVPYMSLGYGLCFGQNETKAICMGILDRSMRLGGDGAPAISQEFVIYHTEGADSWGSVNSLKLPAHVEFASDLNLLRAAVERKLARDAEKAAAAASHS
;
A
#
# COMPACT_ATOMS: atom_id res chain seq x y z
N MET A 1 52.46 -15.96 0.18
CA MET A 1 51.43 -16.84 0.74
C MET A 1 51.12 -16.39 2.14
N PHE A 2 50.09 -15.58 2.31
CA PHE A 2 49.61 -15.22 3.67
C PHE A 2 48.34 -16.03 3.92
N SER A 3 48.48 -17.15 4.59
CA SER A 3 47.35 -17.88 5.13
C SER A 3 46.92 -17.21 6.43
N THR A 4 46.04 -16.24 6.35
CA THR A 4 45.26 -15.83 7.52
C THR A 4 44.36 -17.00 7.91
N PRO A 5 44.36 -17.44 9.16
CA PRO A 5 43.42 -18.47 9.61
C PRO A 5 42.00 -17.96 9.39
N PRO A 6 41.05 -18.83 8.98
CA PRO A 6 39.68 -18.44 8.82
C PRO A 6 39.17 -17.83 10.14
N PRO A 7 38.45 -16.70 10.08
CA PRO A 7 37.90 -16.11 11.29
C PRO A 7 36.98 -17.14 11.99
N ALA A 8 37.11 -17.20 13.32
CA ALA A 8 36.27 -18.09 14.12
C ALA A 8 34.79 -17.85 13.78
N PRO A 9 33.97 -18.90 13.64
CA PRO A 9 32.58 -18.75 13.31
C PRO A 9 31.88 -17.85 14.33
N VAL A 10 31.28 -16.76 13.87
CA VAL A 10 30.50 -15.85 14.73
C VAL A 10 29.30 -16.64 15.24
N GLN A 11 29.37 -17.07 16.49
CA GLN A 11 28.23 -17.73 17.11
C GLN A 11 27.16 -16.69 17.48
N PHE A 12 26.10 -16.61 16.69
CA PHE A 12 24.92 -15.81 16.99
C PHE A 12 24.16 -16.45 18.16
N THR A 13 24.67 -16.24 19.36
CA THR A 13 23.98 -16.67 20.57
C THR A 13 22.87 -15.68 20.92
N ARG A 14 21.86 -16.13 21.68
CA ARG A 14 20.83 -15.25 22.25
C ARG A 14 21.44 -14.04 22.97
N LYS A 15 22.61 -14.20 23.58
CA LYS A 15 23.32 -13.12 24.28
C LYS A 15 23.81 -12.03 23.32
N VAL A 16 24.30 -12.39 22.14
CA VAL A 16 24.77 -11.44 21.12
C VAL A 16 23.60 -10.69 20.54
N ILE A 17 22.50 -11.37 20.20
CA ILE A 17 21.27 -10.75 19.72
C ILE A 17 20.72 -9.76 20.74
N ALA A 18 20.56 -10.19 22.00
CA ALA A 18 20.09 -9.31 23.07
C ALA A 18 21.03 -8.13 23.36
N ALA A 19 22.34 -8.28 23.10
CA ALA A 19 23.29 -7.17 23.19
C ALA A 19 23.08 -6.17 22.05
N ALA A 20 22.87 -6.63 20.81
CA ALA A 20 22.58 -5.78 19.66
C ALA A 20 21.28 -5.00 19.85
N GLU A 21 20.21 -5.65 20.34
CA GLU A 21 18.94 -4.98 20.67
C GLU A 21 19.11 -3.90 21.75
N ARG A 22 19.93 -4.16 22.78
CA ARG A 22 20.23 -3.15 23.80
C ARG A 22 20.99 -1.96 23.21
N VAL A 23 21.93 -2.20 22.29
CA VAL A 23 22.66 -1.12 21.61
C VAL A 23 21.71 -0.29 20.75
N ALA A 24 20.85 -0.92 19.95
CA ALA A 24 19.84 -0.21 19.16
C ALA A 24 18.94 0.66 20.04
N ARG A 25 18.45 0.10 21.15
CA ARG A 25 17.66 0.87 22.12
C ARG A 25 18.43 2.04 22.76
N PHE A 26 19.71 1.84 23.07
CA PHE A 26 20.57 2.89 23.57
C PHE A 26 20.76 4.00 22.53
N GLU A 27 21.05 3.65 21.27
CA GLU A 27 21.25 4.63 20.19
C GLU A 27 19.98 5.49 19.98
N ARG A 28 18.80 4.90 20.03
CA ARG A 28 17.53 5.61 19.92
C ARG A 28 17.35 6.70 21.00
N LEU A 29 17.88 6.49 22.21
CA LEU A 29 17.71 7.34 23.38
C LEU A 29 18.99 8.08 23.81
N ARG A 30 20.11 7.84 23.12
CA ARG A 30 21.46 8.27 23.51
C ARG A 30 21.59 9.76 23.76
N ARG A 31 20.87 10.58 23.04
CA ARG A 31 21.01 12.05 23.11
C ARG A 31 20.14 12.72 24.17
N GLY A 32 19.53 11.96 25.06
CA GLY A 32 18.71 12.51 26.14
C GLY A 32 17.45 13.23 25.65
N THR A 33 17.00 12.93 24.42
CA THR A 33 15.75 13.47 23.90
C THR A 33 14.56 12.84 24.61
N THR A 34 13.52 13.61 24.84
CA THR A 34 12.26 13.07 25.35
C THR A 34 11.68 12.07 24.33
N PRO A 35 11.31 10.86 24.76
CA PRO A 35 10.67 9.90 23.86
C PRO A 35 9.41 10.50 23.23
N ILE A 36 9.24 10.31 21.94
CA ILE A 36 8.04 10.77 21.23
C ILE A 36 6.83 10.00 21.76
N ALA A 37 5.82 10.73 22.24
CA ALA A 37 4.59 10.12 22.71
C ALA A 37 3.84 9.45 21.53
N VAL A 38 3.35 8.23 21.73
CA VAL A 38 2.56 7.51 20.71
C VAL A 38 1.33 8.31 20.26
N ALA A 39 0.70 9.05 21.19
CA ALA A 39 -0.41 9.95 20.89
C ALA A 39 0.00 11.09 19.93
N SER A 40 1.21 11.62 20.06
CA SER A 40 1.74 12.66 19.15
C SER A 40 1.97 12.08 17.74
N LEU A 41 2.57 10.89 17.62
CA LEU A 41 2.71 10.22 16.34
C LEU A 41 1.35 10.00 15.69
N ARG A 42 0.38 9.47 16.44
CA ARG A 42 -0.98 9.27 15.92
C ARG A 42 -1.64 10.54 15.42
N GLY A 43 -1.46 11.67 16.12
CA GLY A 43 -2.08 12.94 15.79
C GLY A 43 -1.38 13.68 14.64
N GLN A 44 -0.06 13.71 14.65
CA GLN A 44 0.75 14.56 13.77
C GLN A 44 1.19 13.86 12.49
N PHE A 45 1.40 12.52 12.51
CA PHE A 45 1.82 11.72 11.36
C PHE A 45 0.67 10.96 10.71
N ARG A 46 -0.51 11.60 10.58
CA ARG A 46 -1.75 10.96 10.12
C ARG A 46 -1.59 10.18 8.81
N ALA A 47 -0.91 10.74 7.83
CA ALA A 47 -0.73 10.10 6.53
C ALA A 47 0.06 8.78 6.64
N VAL A 48 1.13 8.77 7.43
CA VAL A 48 1.95 7.56 7.66
C VAL A 48 1.17 6.52 8.45
N ILE A 49 0.41 6.95 9.48
CA ILE A 49 -0.45 6.05 10.26
C ILE A 49 -1.52 5.39 9.37
N ASP A 50 -2.17 6.16 8.50
CA ASP A 50 -3.16 5.66 7.56
C ASP A 50 -2.54 4.68 6.55
N GLN A 51 -1.32 4.96 6.08
CA GLN A 51 -0.56 4.06 5.21
C GLN A 51 -0.26 2.73 5.92
N VAL A 52 0.33 2.76 7.12
CA VAL A 52 0.67 1.57 7.91
C VAL A 52 -0.57 0.71 8.19
N MET A 53 -1.69 1.34 8.59
CA MET A 53 -2.96 0.63 8.76
C MET A 53 -3.44 -0.06 7.47
N GLY A 54 -3.38 0.66 6.34
CA GLY A 54 -3.81 0.16 5.03
C GLY A 54 -2.98 -1.03 4.59
N GLU A 55 -1.66 -0.91 4.63
CA GLU A 55 -0.72 -1.95 4.18
C GLU A 55 -0.69 -3.15 5.13
N ALA A 56 -0.86 -2.92 6.43
CA ALA A 56 -1.01 -4.02 7.39
C ALA A 56 -2.39 -4.70 7.31
N GLY A 57 -3.39 -4.05 6.74
CA GLY A 57 -4.77 -4.54 6.71
C GLY A 57 -5.40 -4.61 8.10
N LEU A 58 -5.08 -3.65 8.96
CA LEU A 58 -5.63 -3.54 10.31
C LEU A 58 -5.96 -2.08 10.63
N TYR A 59 -7.24 -1.76 10.80
CA TYR A 59 -7.69 -0.42 11.16
C TYR A 59 -7.55 -0.20 12.66
N ALA A 60 -6.35 0.19 13.10
CA ALA A 60 -6.01 0.38 14.51
C ALA A 60 -4.92 1.47 14.65
N SER A 61 -5.31 2.75 14.64
CA SER A 61 -4.38 3.88 14.57
C SER A 61 -3.40 3.96 15.75
N GLU A 62 -3.84 3.53 16.94
CA GLU A 62 -2.99 3.51 18.14
C GLU A 62 -1.89 2.45 18.02
N HIS A 63 -2.25 1.23 17.56
CA HIS A 63 -1.28 0.17 17.32
C HIS A 63 -0.35 0.49 16.14
N ALA A 64 -0.86 1.16 15.10
CA ALA A 64 -0.03 1.62 13.98
C ALA A 64 1.01 2.66 14.44
N ALA A 65 0.61 3.59 15.32
CA ALA A 65 1.54 4.57 15.90
C ALA A 65 2.58 3.90 16.82
N LEU A 66 2.17 2.88 17.58
CA LEU A 66 3.09 2.10 18.41
C LEU A 66 4.09 1.30 17.54
N ALA A 67 3.62 0.66 16.48
CA ALA A 67 4.48 -0.05 15.54
C ALA A 67 5.49 0.90 14.86
N LEU A 68 5.05 2.08 14.44
CA LEU A 68 5.91 3.11 13.86
C LEU A 68 6.97 3.60 14.86
N ALA A 69 6.59 3.80 16.12
CA ALA A 69 7.54 4.17 17.17
C ALA A 69 8.56 3.06 17.44
N GLN A 70 8.14 1.80 17.43
CA GLN A 70 9.03 0.64 17.60
C GLN A 70 9.99 0.48 16.43
N ALA A 71 9.52 0.75 15.22
CA ALA A 71 10.29 0.71 13.98
C ALA A 71 11.16 1.96 13.74
N GLU A 72 11.22 2.90 14.71
CA GLU A 72 11.99 4.15 14.59
C GLU A 72 11.66 4.98 13.33
N GLY A 73 10.42 4.85 12.84
CA GLY A 73 9.94 5.56 11.66
C GLY A 73 10.02 4.77 10.34
N ASP A 74 10.61 3.58 10.33
CA ASP A 74 10.57 2.69 9.15
C ASP A 74 9.15 2.17 8.94
N THR A 75 8.53 2.58 7.84
CA THR A 75 7.15 2.22 7.51
C THR A 75 6.99 0.76 7.14
N HIS A 76 7.99 0.16 6.48
CA HIS A 76 7.95 -1.26 6.10
C HIS A 76 8.01 -2.16 7.33
N GLU A 77 8.96 -1.88 8.23
CA GLU A 77 9.07 -2.57 9.51
C GLU A 77 7.80 -2.41 10.34
N ALA A 78 7.25 -1.19 10.42
CA ALA A 78 6.00 -0.93 11.13
C ALA A 78 4.82 -1.74 10.57
N VAL A 79 4.73 -1.90 9.25
CA VAL A 79 3.73 -2.75 8.58
C VAL A 79 3.91 -4.22 8.95
N VAL A 80 5.15 -4.72 8.96
CA VAL A 80 5.45 -6.11 9.34
C VAL A 80 5.07 -6.37 10.80
N ILE A 81 5.45 -5.47 11.72
CA ILE A 81 5.10 -5.54 13.14
C ILE A 81 3.58 -5.56 13.32
N LEU A 82 2.86 -4.66 12.64
CA LEU A 82 1.40 -4.57 12.76
C LEU A 82 0.69 -5.78 12.14
N ARG A 83 1.22 -6.35 11.04
CA ARG A 83 0.72 -7.61 10.48
C ARG A 83 0.93 -8.78 11.43
N ALA A 84 2.10 -8.89 12.05
CA ALA A 84 2.37 -9.91 13.06
C ALA A 84 1.39 -9.78 14.24
N PHE A 85 1.20 -8.56 14.76
CA PHE A 85 0.21 -8.30 15.80
C PHE A 85 -1.21 -8.71 15.37
N ARG A 86 -1.62 -8.43 14.15
CA ARG A 86 -2.93 -8.84 13.64
C ARG A 86 -3.15 -10.35 13.72
N THR A 87 -2.11 -11.16 13.54
CA THR A 87 -2.25 -12.63 13.56
C THR A 87 -2.68 -13.21 14.90
N ILE A 88 -2.41 -12.50 16.00
CA ILE A 88 -2.81 -12.93 17.34
C ILE A 88 -4.21 -12.46 17.74
N LEU A 89 -4.85 -11.63 16.90
CA LEU A 89 -6.20 -11.13 17.16
C LEU A 89 -7.25 -12.16 16.75
N VAL A 90 -8.19 -12.42 17.65
CA VAL A 90 -9.33 -13.30 17.34
C VAL A 90 -10.33 -12.58 16.47
N ARG A 91 -10.59 -13.13 15.28
CA ARG A 91 -11.64 -12.63 14.37
C ARG A 91 -12.99 -13.15 14.81
N ARG A 92 -13.77 -12.32 15.47
CA ARG A 92 -15.08 -12.68 16.04
C ARG A 92 -16.21 -12.61 15.03
N TYR A 93 -16.15 -11.66 14.10
CA TYR A 93 -17.21 -11.38 13.14
C TYR A 93 -16.63 -11.09 11.76
N THR A 94 -17.48 -11.20 10.75
CA THR A 94 -17.24 -10.67 9.41
C THR A 94 -18.23 -9.51 9.18
N SER A 95 -17.77 -8.41 8.62
CA SER A 95 -18.66 -7.29 8.30
C SER A 95 -19.65 -7.68 7.19
N ALA A 96 -20.85 -7.14 7.27
CA ALA A 96 -21.73 -7.10 6.13
C ALA A 96 -21.12 -6.22 5.02
N VAL A 97 -21.61 -6.38 3.79
CA VAL A 97 -21.22 -5.51 2.66
C VAL A 97 -21.46 -4.06 3.05
N ILE A 98 -20.47 -3.20 2.80
CA ILE A 98 -20.53 -1.78 3.09
C ILE A 98 -20.88 -1.04 1.80
N ASP A 99 -22.04 -0.38 1.81
CA ASP A 99 -22.40 0.55 0.75
C ASP A 99 -21.73 1.92 0.99
N THR A 100 -20.78 2.25 0.14
CA THR A 100 -20.06 3.52 0.21
C THR A 100 -20.88 4.72 -0.26
N THR A 101 -22.07 4.54 -0.83
CA THR A 101 -22.99 5.66 -1.12
C THR A 101 -23.43 6.38 0.15
N GLY A 102 -23.51 5.65 1.27
CA GLY A 102 -23.79 6.19 2.60
C GLY A 102 -22.57 6.76 3.34
N MET A 103 -21.47 7.01 2.67
CA MET A 103 -20.27 7.59 3.27
C MET A 103 -20.50 8.98 3.84
N PHE A 104 -20.09 9.22 5.07
CA PHE A 104 -19.94 10.56 5.61
C PHE A 104 -18.68 11.19 5.00
N VAL A 105 -18.88 12.06 4.01
CA VAL A 105 -17.82 12.60 3.17
C VAL A 105 -17.09 13.74 3.87
N GLU A 106 -15.79 13.58 4.06
CA GLU A 106 -14.85 14.60 4.56
C GLU A 106 -14.13 15.34 3.41
N ARG A 107 -13.90 14.65 2.28
CA ARG A 107 -13.31 15.17 1.06
C ARG A 107 -13.96 14.50 -0.14
N ARG A 108 -14.22 15.28 -1.19
CA ARG A 108 -14.80 14.80 -2.44
C ARG A 108 -14.33 15.65 -3.59
N ILE A 109 -13.62 15.06 -4.53
CA ILE A 109 -13.12 15.74 -5.73
C ILE A 109 -13.36 14.92 -6.98
N SER A 110 -13.58 15.60 -8.09
CA SER A 110 -13.56 15.03 -9.44
C SER A 110 -12.65 15.86 -10.31
N SER A 111 -11.76 15.21 -11.06
CA SER A 111 -11.01 15.87 -12.12
C SER A 111 -11.64 15.71 -13.49
N ALA A 112 -12.64 14.82 -13.61
CA ALA A 112 -13.38 14.61 -14.84
C ALA A 112 -14.43 15.69 -15.10
N PHE A 113 -15.03 16.24 -14.05
CA PHE A 113 -16.11 17.21 -14.13
C PHE A 113 -15.83 18.41 -13.23
N ARG A 114 -15.97 19.60 -13.82
CA ARG A 114 -15.85 20.87 -13.09
C ARG A 114 -16.95 21.01 -12.04
N GLU A 115 -18.18 20.70 -12.46
CA GLU A 115 -19.36 20.77 -11.62
C GLU A 115 -19.93 19.37 -11.41
N ILE A 116 -20.13 19.00 -10.16
CA ILE A 116 -20.70 17.70 -9.79
C ILE A 116 -21.90 17.91 -8.85
N PRO A 117 -22.91 17.05 -8.89
CA PRO A 117 -24.03 17.13 -7.99
C PRO A 117 -23.61 17.17 -6.53
N GLY A 118 -24.00 18.21 -5.81
CA GLY A 118 -23.59 18.44 -4.41
C GLY A 118 -22.28 19.18 -4.22
N GLY A 119 -21.57 19.48 -5.31
CA GLY A 119 -20.32 20.25 -5.30
C GLY A 119 -19.10 19.43 -4.91
N GLN A 120 -17.93 20.04 -5.11
CA GLN A 120 -16.66 19.51 -4.68
C GLN A 120 -16.36 19.93 -3.23
N ILE A 121 -15.74 19.04 -2.46
CA ILE A 121 -15.38 19.27 -1.05
C ILE A 121 -13.88 19.02 -0.93
N LEU A 122 -13.09 20.09 -0.79
CA LEU A 122 -11.63 19.94 -0.75
C LEU A 122 -11.15 19.25 0.51
N GLY A 123 -11.78 19.52 1.66
CA GLY A 123 -11.34 18.99 2.94
C GLY A 123 -9.92 19.44 3.31
N PRO A 124 -9.29 18.82 4.28
CA PRO A 124 -7.91 19.14 4.66
C PRO A 124 -6.94 18.62 3.59
N THR A 125 -6.38 19.54 2.79
CA THR A 125 -5.45 19.20 1.69
C THR A 125 -4.35 20.23 1.54
N ARG A 126 -3.21 19.80 0.96
CA ARG A 126 -2.11 20.65 0.52
C ARG A 126 -1.95 20.66 -0.99
N ASP A 127 -2.92 20.16 -1.75
CA ASP A 127 -2.80 19.97 -3.22
C ASP A 127 -2.57 21.28 -3.96
N TYR A 128 -3.09 22.38 -3.44
CA TYR A 128 -3.01 23.71 -4.05
C TYR A 128 -1.93 24.61 -3.43
N SER A 129 -1.21 24.12 -2.42
CA SER A 129 -0.14 24.90 -1.78
C SER A 129 1.20 24.63 -2.44
N GLN A 130 2.07 25.63 -2.40
CA GLN A 130 3.48 25.43 -2.75
C GLN A 130 4.11 24.47 -1.72
N ARG A 131 4.85 23.46 -2.22
CA ARG A 131 5.49 22.46 -1.38
C ARG A 131 6.90 22.92 -1.00
N LEU A 132 6.99 24.07 -0.35
CA LEU A 132 8.23 24.58 0.20
C LEU A 132 8.44 24.03 1.61
N LEU A 133 9.71 23.96 2.01
CA LEU A 133 10.06 23.58 3.37
C LEU A 133 9.55 24.67 4.34
N ASP A 134 8.76 24.27 5.32
CA ASP A 134 8.23 25.17 6.34
C ASP A 134 9.16 25.19 7.54
N ALA A 135 10.02 26.20 7.59
CA ALA A 135 10.97 26.37 8.68
C ALA A 135 10.29 26.77 10.02
N ALA A 136 9.04 27.24 9.99
CA ALA A 136 8.32 27.63 11.21
C ALA A 136 8.04 26.41 12.10
N LEU A 137 7.92 25.22 11.53
CA LEU A 137 7.75 23.97 12.30
C LEU A 137 8.89 23.71 13.29
N ALA A 138 10.09 24.26 13.07
CA ALA A 138 11.21 24.10 13.98
C ALA A 138 11.03 24.85 15.32
N THR A 139 10.13 25.81 15.35
CA THR A 139 9.86 26.67 16.52
C THR A 139 8.45 26.49 17.10
N GLU A 140 7.69 25.52 16.59
CA GLU A 140 6.37 25.19 17.12
C GLU A 140 6.45 24.76 18.59
N THR A 141 5.55 25.30 19.38
CA THR A 141 5.34 24.94 20.80
C THR A 141 3.87 24.59 21.01
N ALA A 142 3.56 23.92 22.12
CA ALA A 142 2.17 23.67 22.48
C ALA A 142 1.33 24.94 22.49
N ALA A 143 1.90 26.03 23.04
CA ALA A 143 1.21 27.34 23.12
C ALA A 143 0.91 27.93 21.72
N THR A 144 1.84 27.83 20.76
CA THR A 144 1.61 28.31 19.38
C THR A 144 0.57 27.49 18.67
N VAL A 145 0.56 26.17 18.87
CA VAL A 145 -0.44 25.25 18.30
C VAL A 145 -1.83 25.53 18.89
N ASP A 146 -1.94 25.70 20.20
CA ASP A 146 -3.21 26.01 20.87
C ASP A 146 -3.75 27.38 20.43
N ALA A 147 -2.89 28.39 20.29
CA ALA A 147 -3.28 29.70 19.77
C ALA A 147 -3.79 29.62 18.32
N ALA A 148 -3.11 28.83 17.44
CA ALA A 148 -3.55 28.63 16.08
C ALA A 148 -4.88 27.89 16.01
N ALA A 149 -5.08 26.85 16.85
CA ALA A 149 -6.34 26.12 16.93
C ALA A 149 -7.49 27.03 17.38
N THR A 150 -7.25 27.83 18.41
CA THR A 150 -8.23 28.82 18.93
C THR A 150 -8.62 29.85 17.88
N ALA A 151 -7.63 30.38 17.15
CA ALA A 151 -7.87 31.34 16.06
C ALA A 151 -8.68 30.72 14.94
N PHE A 152 -8.37 29.47 14.56
CA PHE A 152 -9.13 28.72 13.56
C PHE A 152 -10.58 28.52 14.00
N GLU A 153 -10.81 28.06 15.22
CA GLU A 153 -12.17 27.83 15.76
C GLU A 153 -12.99 29.14 15.86
N ALA A 154 -12.35 30.22 16.23
CA ALA A 154 -13.00 31.54 16.29
C ALA A 154 -13.39 32.06 14.89
N GLY A 155 -12.62 31.70 13.87
CA GLY A 155 -12.91 32.05 12.46
C GLY A 155 -13.99 31.20 11.79
N LEU A 156 -14.48 30.13 12.44
CA LEU A 156 -15.50 29.25 11.87
C LEU A 156 -16.87 29.91 11.88
N ASP A 157 -17.43 30.17 10.71
CA ASP A 157 -18.85 30.53 10.56
C ASP A 157 -19.73 29.29 10.72
N ARG A 158 -20.13 28.99 11.94
CA ARG A 158 -21.00 27.85 12.26
C ARG A 158 -22.41 27.98 11.64
N LYS A 159 -22.83 29.21 11.29
CA LYS A 159 -24.15 29.45 10.66
C LYS A 159 -24.11 29.12 9.17
N ALA A 160 -22.94 29.21 8.54
CA ALA A 160 -22.74 28.81 7.15
C ALA A 160 -22.59 27.29 6.94
N LEU A 161 -22.47 26.51 8.02
CA LEU A 161 -22.37 25.06 7.94
C LEU A 161 -23.68 24.48 7.39
N LYS A 162 -23.62 23.98 6.17
CA LYS A 162 -24.74 23.25 5.57
C LYS A 162 -24.81 21.85 6.18
N PRO A 163 -26.03 21.30 6.39
CA PRO A 163 -26.16 19.93 6.84
C PRO A 163 -25.48 19.00 5.83
N LEU A 164 -24.72 18.03 6.34
CA LEU A 164 -24.07 17.03 5.54
C LEU A 164 -25.11 16.25 4.76
N ARG A 165 -24.94 16.20 3.44
CA ARG A 165 -25.80 15.44 2.53
C ARG A 165 -25.04 14.21 2.07
N THR A 166 -25.77 13.11 1.88
CA THR A 166 -25.27 11.99 1.10
C THR A 166 -25.25 12.39 -0.36
N PHE A 167 -24.18 12.10 -1.04
CA PHE A 167 -24.02 12.44 -2.46
C PHE A 167 -24.00 11.16 -3.28
N GLY A 168 -24.76 11.14 -4.36
CA GLY A 168 -24.64 10.11 -5.38
C GLY A 168 -23.24 10.13 -5.99
N LYS A 169 -22.76 8.97 -6.44
CA LYS A 169 -21.47 8.88 -7.11
C LYS A 169 -21.50 9.63 -8.45
N VAL A 170 -20.41 10.33 -8.77
CA VAL A 170 -20.25 11.06 -10.04
C VAL A 170 -20.39 10.11 -11.23
N THR A 171 -19.84 8.91 -11.13
CA THR A 171 -19.93 7.88 -12.18
C THR A 171 -21.35 7.41 -12.46
N SER A 172 -22.31 7.67 -11.55
CA SER A 172 -23.74 7.40 -11.81
C SER A 172 -24.30 8.25 -12.95
N LEU A 173 -23.77 9.44 -13.19
CA LEU A 173 -24.13 10.27 -14.34
C LEU A 173 -23.77 9.55 -15.65
N LEU A 174 -22.56 9.03 -15.74
CA LEU A 174 -22.09 8.29 -16.91
C LEU A 174 -22.89 6.99 -17.13
N ARG A 175 -23.33 6.36 -16.04
CA ARG A 175 -24.21 5.17 -16.13
C ARG A 175 -25.58 5.53 -16.67
N ALA A 176 -26.15 6.63 -16.20
CA ALA A 176 -27.46 7.11 -16.65
C ALA A 176 -27.46 7.48 -18.14
N GLU A 177 -26.33 7.97 -18.66
CA GLU A 177 -26.14 8.29 -20.08
C GLU A 177 -25.76 7.06 -20.93
N GLY A 178 -25.56 5.88 -20.34
CA GLY A 178 -25.11 4.68 -21.04
C GLY A 178 -23.64 4.71 -21.48
N LEU A 179 -22.86 5.69 -21.03
CA LEU A 179 -21.46 5.87 -21.44
C LEU A 179 -20.49 4.98 -20.64
N LEU A 180 -20.91 4.48 -19.49
CA LEU A 180 -20.12 3.57 -18.70
C LEU A 180 -20.65 2.16 -18.89
N ARG A 181 -19.79 1.27 -19.43
CA ARG A 181 -20.17 -0.15 -19.59
C ARG A 181 -20.53 -0.72 -18.22
N PRO A 182 -21.65 -1.43 -18.10
CA PRO A 182 -21.93 -2.21 -16.90
C PRO A 182 -20.70 -3.06 -16.59
N ALA A 183 -20.28 -3.11 -15.33
CA ALA A 183 -19.33 -4.12 -14.93
C ALA A 183 -19.98 -5.44 -15.38
N THR A 184 -19.31 -6.22 -16.23
CA THR A 184 -19.62 -7.63 -16.33
C THR A 184 -19.51 -8.09 -14.90
N GLU A 185 -20.64 -8.41 -14.30
CA GLU A 185 -20.66 -8.94 -12.96
C GLU A 185 -19.75 -10.14 -13.00
N ASP A 186 -18.54 -9.99 -12.43
CA ASP A 186 -17.81 -11.16 -12.02
C ASP A 186 -18.78 -11.81 -11.05
N GLU A 187 -19.49 -12.86 -11.47
CA GLU A 187 -20.43 -13.64 -10.66
C GLU A 187 -19.65 -14.36 -9.55
N GLU A 188 -18.96 -13.57 -8.74
CA GLU A 188 -18.34 -14.09 -7.53
C GLU A 188 -19.46 -14.38 -6.54
N THR A 189 -19.94 -15.61 -6.54
CA THR A 189 -20.91 -16.11 -5.56
C THR A 189 -20.38 -16.02 -4.13
N ARG A 190 -19.05 -15.89 -3.98
CA ARG A 190 -18.36 -15.79 -2.69
C ARG A 190 -17.15 -14.87 -2.78
N VAL A 191 -17.07 -13.89 -1.87
CA VAL A 191 -15.89 -13.04 -1.73
C VAL A 191 -14.69 -13.84 -1.24
N HIS A 192 -13.59 -13.80 -1.98
CA HIS A 192 -12.33 -14.45 -1.58
C HIS A 192 -11.73 -13.74 -0.36
N ASP A 193 -11.12 -14.48 0.54
CA ASP A 193 -10.46 -13.96 1.74
C ASP A 193 -8.95 -14.27 1.69
N ILE A 194 -8.16 -13.31 1.21
CA ILE A 194 -6.69 -13.45 1.09
C ILE A 194 -5.96 -13.69 2.42
N THR A 195 -6.65 -13.54 3.55
CA THR A 195 -6.06 -13.83 4.86
C THR A 195 -6.21 -15.29 5.28
N ARG A 196 -6.99 -16.07 4.53
CA ARG A 196 -7.31 -17.47 4.85
C ARG A 196 -7.13 -18.42 3.69
N GLU A 197 -7.18 -17.90 2.48
CA GLU A 197 -7.16 -18.70 1.25
C GLU A 197 -6.01 -18.25 0.35
N PRO A 198 -5.23 -19.19 -0.21
CA PRO A 198 -4.17 -18.85 -1.13
C PRO A 198 -4.75 -18.28 -2.42
N ILE A 199 -4.08 -17.29 -2.99
CA ILE A 199 -4.46 -16.72 -4.29
C ILE A 199 -4.04 -17.70 -5.39
N ARG A 200 -4.95 -17.96 -6.32
CA ARG A 200 -4.70 -18.72 -7.56
C ARG A 200 -4.99 -17.84 -8.75
N PHE A 201 -4.20 -17.97 -9.79
CA PHE A 201 -4.36 -17.18 -11.02
C PHE A 201 -5.09 -17.99 -12.11
N PRO A 202 -6.04 -17.35 -12.85
CA PRO A 202 -6.47 -15.97 -12.72
C PRO A 202 -7.20 -15.72 -11.40
N ALA A 203 -6.81 -14.64 -10.68
CA ALA A 203 -7.35 -14.33 -9.39
C ALA A 203 -8.73 -13.65 -9.50
N PRO A 204 -9.72 -14.00 -8.63
CA PRO A 204 -10.99 -13.33 -8.61
C PRO A 204 -10.82 -11.84 -8.25
N ARG A 205 -11.75 -10.99 -8.68
CA ARG A 205 -11.62 -9.54 -8.50
C ARG A 205 -11.55 -9.15 -7.02
N SER A 206 -12.30 -9.81 -6.17
CA SER A 206 -12.26 -9.57 -4.72
C SER A 206 -10.88 -9.83 -4.12
N ALA A 207 -10.18 -10.88 -4.58
CA ALA A 207 -8.79 -11.14 -4.16
C ALA A 207 -7.83 -10.07 -4.66
N ARG A 208 -7.95 -9.66 -5.95
CA ARG A 208 -7.11 -8.59 -6.52
C ARG A 208 -7.27 -7.28 -5.76
N LEU A 209 -8.50 -6.84 -5.48
CA LEU A 209 -8.77 -5.61 -4.75
C LEU A 209 -8.26 -5.66 -3.31
N GLN A 210 -8.40 -6.78 -2.62
CA GLN A 210 -7.85 -6.96 -1.27
C GLN A 210 -6.32 -6.93 -1.27
N SER A 211 -5.67 -7.56 -2.26
CA SER A 211 -4.22 -7.53 -2.42
C SER A 211 -3.73 -6.11 -2.67
N LEU A 212 -4.35 -5.37 -3.59
CA LEU A 212 -4.02 -3.97 -3.84
C LEU A 212 -4.24 -3.08 -2.60
N ALA A 213 -5.30 -3.33 -1.82
CA ALA A 213 -5.54 -2.56 -0.60
C ALA A 213 -4.43 -2.76 0.45
N ARG A 214 -3.77 -3.92 0.47
CA ARG A 214 -2.64 -4.25 1.35
C ARG A 214 -1.28 -4.03 0.70
N ALA A 215 -1.25 -3.74 -0.59
CA ALA A 215 -0.02 -3.50 -1.33
C ALA A 215 0.76 -2.30 -0.77
N GLU A 216 2.06 -2.31 -0.96
CA GLU A 216 2.95 -1.19 -0.64
C GLU A 216 2.63 -0.02 -1.59
N THR A 217 2.41 1.17 -1.01
CA THR A 217 1.92 2.35 -1.73
C THR A 217 2.90 2.80 -2.83
N GLY A 218 4.20 2.75 -2.58
CA GLY A 218 5.22 3.12 -3.57
C GLY A 218 5.27 2.14 -4.73
N ALA A 219 5.17 0.84 -4.46
CA ALA A 219 5.19 -0.19 -5.49
C ALA A 219 3.97 -0.09 -6.43
N ILE A 220 2.75 0.05 -5.88
CA ILE A 220 1.57 0.23 -6.74
C ILE A 220 1.61 1.54 -7.52
N MET A 221 2.18 2.60 -6.95
CA MET A 221 2.37 3.87 -7.63
C MET A 221 3.34 3.72 -8.81
N ALA A 222 4.48 3.06 -8.63
CA ALA A 222 5.45 2.82 -9.69
C ALA A 222 4.85 1.99 -10.83
N LEU A 223 4.11 0.94 -10.52
CA LEU A 223 3.45 0.10 -11.53
C LEU A 223 2.30 0.84 -12.25
N ALA A 224 1.45 1.56 -11.51
CA ALA A 224 0.40 2.38 -12.12
C ALA A 224 1.01 3.44 -13.05
N TYR A 225 2.09 4.12 -12.62
CA TYR A 225 2.79 5.09 -13.44
C TYR A 225 3.42 4.47 -14.70
N SER A 226 4.01 3.29 -14.59
CA SER A 226 4.55 2.57 -15.74
C SER A 226 3.48 2.29 -16.80
N GLY A 227 2.28 1.92 -16.38
CA GLY A 227 1.12 1.71 -17.26
C GLY A 227 0.66 3.00 -17.95
N MET A 228 0.71 4.14 -17.27
CA MET A 228 0.34 5.44 -17.85
C MET A 228 1.38 5.96 -18.83
N ARG A 229 2.67 5.84 -18.51
CA ARG A 229 3.75 6.46 -19.30
C ARG A 229 4.31 5.56 -20.41
N GLY A 230 4.27 4.23 -20.23
CA GLY A 230 4.99 3.33 -21.10
C GLY A 230 4.22 2.95 -22.35
N GLN A 231 3.51 1.84 -22.29
CA GLN A 231 2.95 1.19 -23.47
C GLN A 231 1.44 1.41 -23.67
N GLY A 232 0.77 2.00 -22.69
CA GLY A 232 -0.70 2.04 -22.69
C GLY A 232 -1.28 3.23 -23.49
N GLY A 233 -0.64 4.38 -23.50
CA GLY A 233 -1.21 5.62 -24.06
C GLY A 233 -2.59 5.98 -23.47
N ASP A 234 -2.93 5.41 -22.33
CA ASP A 234 -4.22 5.52 -21.71
C ASP A 234 -4.06 6.28 -20.39
N HIS A 235 -4.50 7.52 -20.40
CA HIS A 235 -4.47 8.37 -19.22
C HIS A 235 -5.83 8.29 -18.54
N PRO A 236 -5.96 7.57 -17.41
CA PRO A 236 -7.19 7.55 -16.66
C PRO A 236 -7.50 8.94 -16.10
N THR A 237 -8.76 9.29 -16.12
CA THR A 237 -9.27 10.49 -15.47
C THR A 237 -9.97 10.07 -14.19
N ILE A 238 -9.80 10.87 -13.14
CA ILE A 238 -10.46 10.57 -11.88
C ILE A 238 -11.91 11.01 -11.98
N GLY A 239 -12.80 10.03 -12.07
CA GLY A 239 -14.25 10.27 -12.01
C GLY A 239 -14.65 10.85 -10.66
N GLU A 240 -14.16 10.21 -9.59
CA GLU A 240 -14.37 10.69 -8.22
C GLU A 240 -13.33 10.11 -7.27
N VAL A 241 -12.82 10.94 -6.36
CA VAL A 241 -12.13 10.50 -5.13
C VAL A 241 -12.91 11.01 -3.94
N ARG A 242 -13.20 10.10 -3.00
CA ARG A 242 -13.88 10.44 -1.75
C ARG A 242 -13.07 9.94 -0.57
N VAL A 243 -12.94 10.77 0.45
CA VAL A 243 -12.43 10.41 1.77
C VAL A 243 -13.55 10.63 2.77
N GLY A 244 -13.79 9.67 3.61
CA GLY A 244 -14.85 9.80 4.60
C GLY A 244 -15.01 8.56 5.47
N ARG A 245 -16.05 8.56 6.27
CA ARG A 245 -16.36 7.49 7.22
C ARG A 245 -17.52 6.65 6.73
N VAL A 246 -17.34 5.34 6.79
CA VAL A 246 -18.36 4.35 6.48
C VAL A 246 -18.70 3.53 7.72
N ALA A 247 -19.98 3.28 7.93
CA ALA A 247 -20.42 2.47 9.05
C ALA A 247 -20.11 0.99 8.82
N VAL A 248 -19.51 0.34 9.81
CA VAL A 248 -19.26 -1.10 9.79
C VAL A 248 -20.42 -1.80 10.48
N ARG A 249 -21.05 -2.72 9.76
CA ARG A 249 -22.16 -3.53 10.26
C ARG A 249 -21.75 -4.99 10.33
N VAL A 250 -22.23 -5.67 11.35
CA VAL A 250 -22.12 -7.13 11.48
C VAL A 250 -23.52 -7.71 11.64
N THR A 251 -23.72 -8.92 11.17
CA THR A 251 -24.96 -9.67 11.36
C THR A 251 -24.86 -10.46 12.66
N ASP A 252 -25.79 -10.24 13.58
CA ASP A 252 -25.88 -11.00 14.83
C ASP A 252 -26.42 -12.43 14.58
N ALA A 253 -26.38 -13.28 15.60
CA ALA A 253 -26.88 -14.65 15.52
C ALA A 253 -28.37 -14.76 15.17
N ARG A 254 -29.13 -13.66 15.27
CA ARG A 254 -30.55 -13.56 14.90
C ARG A 254 -30.77 -12.97 13.51
N GLY A 255 -29.69 -12.82 12.70
CA GLY A 255 -29.76 -12.26 11.35
C GLY A 255 -29.93 -10.73 11.28
N ARG A 256 -29.83 -9.99 12.39
CA ARG A 256 -30.02 -8.55 12.42
C ARG A 256 -28.69 -7.85 12.21
N ALA A 257 -28.66 -6.90 11.28
CA ALA A 257 -27.50 -6.04 11.05
C ALA A 257 -27.37 -5.01 12.18
N ARG A 258 -26.18 -4.96 12.81
CA ARG A 258 -25.85 -4.00 13.87
C ARG A 258 -24.63 -3.18 13.48
N VAL A 259 -24.67 -1.88 13.67
CA VAL A 259 -23.51 -1.01 13.53
C VAL A 259 -22.61 -1.20 14.75
N ILE A 260 -21.35 -1.57 14.52
CA ILE A 260 -20.34 -1.75 15.57
C ILE A 260 -19.31 -0.62 15.62
N GLY A 261 -19.33 0.27 14.65
CA GLY A 261 -18.42 1.41 14.57
C GLY A 261 -18.36 1.98 13.16
N SER A 262 -17.37 2.81 12.91
CA SER A 262 -17.08 3.34 11.58
C SER A 262 -15.58 3.28 11.30
N VAL A 263 -15.23 3.17 10.03
CA VAL A 263 -13.86 3.26 9.55
C VAL A 263 -13.73 4.42 8.56
N ARG A 264 -12.63 5.13 8.60
CA ARG A 264 -12.26 6.12 7.60
C ARG A 264 -11.65 5.39 6.42
N VAL A 265 -12.10 5.73 5.22
CA VAL A 265 -11.62 5.12 3.98
C VAL A 265 -11.42 6.18 2.91
N THR A 266 -10.54 5.87 1.97
CA THR A 266 -10.42 6.58 0.70
C THR A 266 -10.92 5.67 -0.40
N GLU A 267 -11.82 6.17 -1.22
CA GLU A 267 -12.39 5.50 -2.39
C GLU A 267 -12.06 6.31 -3.65
N ALA A 268 -11.62 5.62 -4.70
CA ALA A 268 -11.38 6.24 -6.01
C ALA A 268 -12.08 5.45 -7.12
N GLU A 269 -12.72 6.17 -8.02
CA GLU A 269 -13.29 5.66 -9.26
C GLU A 269 -12.59 6.33 -10.45
N ASN A 270 -11.78 5.56 -11.17
CA ASN A 270 -10.99 6.02 -12.31
C ASN A 270 -11.73 5.66 -13.59
N ILE A 271 -11.89 6.61 -14.49
CA ILE A 271 -12.55 6.41 -15.79
C ILE A 271 -11.53 6.55 -16.92
N SER A 272 -11.66 5.71 -17.93
CA SER A 272 -10.81 5.76 -19.11
C SER A 272 -11.62 5.35 -20.35
N LYS A 273 -11.31 5.98 -21.47
CA LYS A 273 -11.85 5.57 -22.77
C LYS A 273 -11.36 4.18 -23.14
N ILE A 274 -12.24 3.34 -23.65
CA ILE A 274 -11.82 2.12 -24.32
C ILE A 274 -11.65 2.42 -25.80
N LYS A 275 -10.50 2.05 -26.36
CA LYS A 275 -10.26 2.07 -27.79
C LYS A 275 -11.23 1.10 -28.46
N VAL A 276 -12.08 1.60 -29.32
CA VAL A 276 -13.07 0.80 -30.05
C VAL A 276 -12.34 -0.20 -30.95
N LYS A 277 -12.57 -1.50 -30.75
CA LYS A 277 -12.19 -2.51 -31.73
C LYS A 277 -13.12 -2.39 -32.92
N LYS A 278 -12.65 -2.62 -34.15
CA LYS A 278 -13.45 -2.53 -35.42
C LYS A 278 -14.80 -3.26 -35.37
N LYS A 279 -14.99 -4.19 -34.45
CA LYS A 279 -16.23 -4.98 -34.29
C LYS A 279 -17.25 -4.38 -33.28
N ASP A 280 -16.88 -3.37 -32.51
CA ASP A 280 -17.76 -2.73 -31.52
C ASP A 280 -17.80 -1.22 -31.79
N PRO A 281 -18.78 -0.73 -32.54
CA PRO A 281 -18.79 0.64 -33.04
C PRO A 281 -19.11 1.70 -31.96
N VAL A 282 -19.59 1.30 -30.78
CA VAL A 282 -19.98 2.25 -29.76
C VAL A 282 -18.84 2.45 -28.75
N PRO A 283 -18.26 3.66 -28.68
CA PRO A 283 -17.26 3.96 -27.65
C PRO A 283 -17.94 3.98 -26.26
N TYR A 284 -17.26 3.36 -25.29
CA TYR A 284 -17.68 3.39 -23.90
C TYR A 284 -16.49 3.63 -22.98
N MET A 285 -16.77 4.00 -21.74
CA MET A 285 -15.76 4.17 -20.70
C MET A 285 -15.72 2.95 -19.81
N SER A 286 -14.51 2.60 -19.35
CA SER A 286 -14.30 1.59 -18.34
C SER A 286 -13.97 2.24 -16.99
N LEU A 287 -14.40 1.57 -15.93
CA LEU A 287 -14.18 1.98 -14.55
C LEU A 287 -13.11 1.12 -13.89
N GLY A 288 -12.12 1.76 -13.27
CA GLY A 288 -11.23 1.13 -12.30
C GLY A 288 -11.60 1.59 -10.90
N TYR A 289 -11.44 0.71 -9.90
CA TYR A 289 -11.87 0.94 -8.54
C TYR A 289 -10.73 0.74 -7.55
N GLY A 290 -10.64 1.64 -6.57
CA GLY A 290 -9.73 1.51 -5.44
C GLY A 290 -10.39 1.93 -4.14
N LEU A 291 -10.11 1.19 -3.06
CA LEU A 291 -10.55 1.52 -1.72
C LEU A 291 -9.51 1.06 -0.70
N CYS A 292 -9.10 1.96 0.19
CA CYS A 292 -8.15 1.66 1.26
C CYS A 292 -8.53 2.36 2.57
N PHE A 293 -7.96 1.89 3.67
CA PHE A 293 -8.13 2.52 4.98
C PHE A 293 -7.48 3.89 5.05
N GLY A 294 -8.09 4.79 5.84
CA GLY A 294 -7.58 6.12 6.11
C GLY A 294 -7.69 7.08 4.93
N GLN A 295 -6.89 8.12 4.96
CA GLN A 295 -6.73 9.08 3.87
C GLN A 295 -5.46 8.76 3.09
N ASN A 296 -5.61 8.11 1.93
CA ASN A 296 -4.52 7.82 1.00
C ASN A 296 -5.05 7.84 -0.44
N GLU A 297 -5.23 9.04 -0.97
CA GLU A 297 -5.77 9.26 -2.32
C GLU A 297 -4.84 8.66 -3.39
N THR A 298 -3.54 8.81 -3.23
CA THR A 298 -2.55 8.24 -4.15
C THR A 298 -2.73 6.73 -4.26
N LYS A 299 -2.85 6.04 -3.14
CA LYS A 299 -3.06 4.59 -3.12
C LYS A 299 -4.37 4.20 -3.80
N ALA A 300 -5.48 4.83 -3.43
CA ALA A 300 -6.79 4.51 -3.99
C ALA A 300 -6.84 4.74 -5.51
N ILE A 301 -6.22 5.83 -6.01
CA ILE A 301 -6.10 6.11 -7.44
C ILE A 301 -5.27 5.02 -8.15
N CYS A 302 -4.10 4.69 -7.63
CA CYS A 302 -3.24 3.66 -8.20
C CYS A 302 -3.89 2.28 -8.20
N MET A 303 -4.63 1.93 -7.13
CA MET A 303 -5.46 0.73 -7.09
C MET A 303 -6.46 0.71 -8.25
N GLY A 304 -7.18 1.81 -8.50
CA GLY A 304 -8.13 1.91 -9.59
C GLY A 304 -7.47 1.76 -10.97
N ILE A 305 -6.27 2.30 -11.16
CA ILE A 305 -5.50 2.13 -12.40
C ILE A 305 -5.14 0.65 -12.60
N LEU A 306 -4.61 0.00 -11.57
CA LEU A 306 -4.18 -1.39 -11.65
C LEU A 306 -5.36 -2.39 -11.71
N ASP A 307 -6.46 -2.15 -10.97
CA ASP A 307 -7.69 -2.94 -11.09
C ASP A 307 -8.18 -3.00 -12.53
N ARG A 308 -8.19 -1.83 -13.18
CA ARG A 308 -8.58 -1.73 -14.59
C ARG A 308 -7.58 -2.44 -15.51
N SER A 309 -6.27 -2.19 -15.32
CA SER A 309 -5.21 -2.77 -16.17
C SER A 309 -5.23 -4.29 -16.11
N MET A 310 -5.28 -4.88 -14.94
CA MET A 310 -5.35 -6.33 -14.74
C MET A 310 -6.63 -6.95 -15.32
N ARG A 311 -7.75 -6.22 -15.34
CA ARG A 311 -9.01 -6.71 -15.89
C ARG A 311 -9.06 -6.66 -17.41
N LEU A 312 -8.46 -5.64 -18.03
CA LEU A 312 -8.40 -5.54 -19.49
C LEU A 312 -7.44 -6.58 -20.07
N GLY A 313 -6.44 -6.97 -19.33
CA GLY A 313 -5.42 -7.91 -19.80
C GLY A 313 -4.65 -7.37 -21.00
N GLY A 314 -3.91 -8.21 -21.65
CA GLY A 314 -3.11 -7.90 -22.83
C GLY A 314 -1.71 -8.49 -22.71
N ASP A 315 -0.87 -8.28 -23.72
CA ASP A 315 0.49 -8.79 -23.73
C ASP A 315 1.51 -7.69 -23.38
N GLY A 316 2.51 -8.03 -22.61
CA GLY A 316 3.80 -7.37 -22.56
C GLY A 316 4.03 -6.31 -21.49
N ALA A 317 3.02 -5.75 -20.80
CA ALA A 317 3.27 -4.76 -19.75
C ALA A 317 3.12 -5.37 -18.35
N PRO A 318 4.07 -5.16 -17.41
CA PRO A 318 3.97 -5.70 -16.05
C PRO A 318 2.68 -5.32 -15.32
N ALA A 319 2.17 -4.10 -15.55
CA ALA A 319 0.96 -3.58 -14.89
C ALA A 319 -0.36 -4.31 -15.28
N ILE A 320 -0.35 -5.13 -16.32
CA ILE A 320 -1.51 -5.93 -16.75
C ILE A 320 -1.47 -7.38 -16.27
N SER A 321 -0.29 -7.87 -15.87
CA SER A 321 -0.13 -9.20 -15.32
C SER A 321 -0.60 -9.25 -13.88
N GLN A 322 -1.65 -10.01 -13.60
CA GLN A 322 -2.18 -10.16 -12.24
C GLN A 322 -1.13 -10.72 -11.27
N GLU A 323 -0.42 -11.75 -11.71
CA GLU A 323 0.62 -12.39 -10.91
C GLU A 323 1.77 -11.42 -10.61
N PHE A 324 2.27 -10.73 -11.63
CA PHE A 324 3.33 -9.75 -11.46
C PHE A 324 2.91 -8.64 -10.50
N VAL A 325 1.75 -8.03 -10.71
CA VAL A 325 1.25 -6.93 -9.86
C VAL A 325 1.11 -7.39 -8.42
N ILE A 326 0.44 -8.52 -8.16
CA ILE A 326 0.13 -8.97 -6.81
C ILE A 326 1.40 -9.35 -6.04
N TYR A 327 2.34 -10.07 -6.66
CA TYR A 327 3.56 -10.48 -5.97
C TYR A 327 4.57 -9.34 -5.78
N HIS A 328 4.70 -8.43 -6.74
CA HIS A 328 5.69 -7.35 -6.64
C HIS A 328 5.20 -6.11 -5.90
N THR A 329 3.93 -6.08 -5.52
CA THR A 329 3.39 -5.00 -4.67
C THR A 329 3.18 -5.43 -3.22
N GLU A 330 3.45 -6.70 -2.88
CA GLU A 330 3.38 -7.18 -1.50
C GLU A 330 4.65 -6.74 -0.73
N GLY A 331 4.56 -5.56 -0.09
CA GLY A 331 5.70 -4.90 0.53
C GLY A 331 6.32 -5.68 1.68
N ALA A 332 5.53 -6.43 2.47
CA ALA A 332 6.08 -7.21 3.57
C ALA A 332 6.92 -8.40 3.08
N ASP A 333 6.51 -9.05 1.98
CA ASP A 333 7.27 -10.14 1.38
C ASP A 333 8.55 -9.64 0.73
N SER A 334 8.46 -8.52 -0.01
CA SER A 334 9.62 -7.87 -0.65
C SER A 334 10.64 -7.41 0.39
N TRP A 335 10.15 -6.75 1.44
CA TRP A 335 10.98 -6.29 2.54
C TRP A 335 11.62 -7.48 3.28
N GLY A 336 10.87 -8.51 3.62
CA GLY A 336 11.37 -9.72 4.29
C GLY A 336 12.44 -10.43 3.47
N SER A 337 12.22 -10.61 2.18
CA SER A 337 13.17 -11.24 1.27
C SER A 337 14.50 -10.48 1.21
N VAL A 338 14.46 -9.16 1.02
CA VAL A 338 15.69 -8.35 0.95
C VAL A 338 16.38 -8.26 2.31
N ASN A 339 15.62 -8.12 3.40
CA ASN A 339 16.18 -8.02 4.74
C ASN A 339 16.84 -9.34 5.22
N SER A 340 16.38 -10.48 4.72
CA SER A 340 17.02 -11.77 5.03
C SER A 340 18.48 -11.82 4.57
N LEU A 341 18.83 -11.08 3.52
CA LEU A 341 20.20 -11.00 3.00
C LEU A 341 21.19 -10.28 3.93
N LYS A 342 20.70 -9.52 4.91
CA LYS A 342 21.52 -8.89 5.95
C LYS A 342 21.89 -9.86 7.06
N LEU A 343 21.20 -11.00 7.15
CA LEU A 343 21.41 -11.92 8.25
C LEU A 343 22.70 -12.73 8.01
N PRO A 344 23.66 -12.68 8.94
CA PRO A 344 24.91 -13.40 8.76
C PRO A 344 24.73 -14.86 9.12
N ALA A 345 24.31 -15.69 8.20
CA ALA A 345 24.32 -17.15 8.38
C ALA A 345 24.05 -17.83 7.03
N HIS A 346 25.05 -18.40 6.41
CA HIS A 346 24.83 -18.87 5.05
C HIS A 346 25.51 -20.18 4.74
N VAL A 347 24.90 -21.26 5.23
CA VAL A 347 25.21 -22.62 4.83
C VAL A 347 24.97 -22.83 3.32
N GLU A 348 23.94 -22.22 2.78
CA GLU A 348 23.54 -22.34 1.37
C GLU A 348 24.60 -21.79 0.42
N PHE A 349 25.15 -20.61 0.70
CA PHE A 349 26.17 -19.99 -0.13
C PHE A 349 27.52 -20.76 -0.11
N ALA A 350 27.83 -21.46 0.99
CA ALA A 350 29.03 -22.32 1.06
C ALA A 350 28.97 -23.46 0.04
N SER A 351 27.77 -24.01 -0.23
CA SER A 351 27.59 -25.04 -1.25
C SER A 351 27.89 -24.50 -2.66
N ASP A 352 27.38 -23.33 -3.00
CA ASP A 352 27.61 -22.69 -4.30
C ASP A 352 29.08 -22.34 -4.50
N LEU A 353 29.75 -21.81 -3.47
CA LEU A 353 31.18 -21.54 -3.49
C LEU A 353 32.00 -22.82 -3.74
N ASN A 354 31.65 -23.93 -3.10
CA ASN A 354 32.34 -25.19 -3.30
C ASN A 354 32.13 -25.74 -4.72
N LEU A 355 30.91 -25.65 -5.26
CA LEU A 355 30.63 -26.02 -6.64
C LEU A 355 31.42 -25.16 -7.63
N LEU A 356 31.49 -23.85 -7.40
CA LEU A 356 32.26 -22.93 -8.24
C LEU A 356 33.77 -23.22 -8.17
N ARG A 357 34.34 -23.43 -6.98
CA ARG A 357 35.74 -23.80 -6.80
C ARG A 357 36.09 -25.07 -7.54
N ALA A 358 35.30 -26.12 -7.38
CA ALA A 358 35.48 -27.36 -8.09
C ALA A 358 35.34 -27.22 -9.64
N ALA A 359 34.49 -26.31 -10.11
CA ALA A 359 34.38 -26.01 -11.55
C ALA A 359 35.64 -25.28 -12.07
N VAL A 360 36.21 -24.33 -11.30
CA VAL A 360 37.41 -23.62 -11.65
C VAL A 360 38.60 -24.57 -11.68
N GLU A 361 38.77 -25.42 -10.67
CA GLU A 361 39.82 -26.44 -10.63
C GLU A 361 39.79 -27.38 -11.86
N ARG A 362 38.61 -27.86 -12.20
CA ARG A 362 38.40 -28.70 -13.40
C ARG A 362 38.78 -27.96 -14.69
N LYS A 363 38.45 -26.67 -14.79
CA LYS A 363 38.85 -25.88 -15.95
C LYS A 363 40.35 -25.70 -16.05
N LEU A 364 41.02 -25.33 -14.95
CA LEU A 364 42.47 -25.17 -14.89
C LEU A 364 43.21 -26.46 -15.24
N ALA A 365 42.76 -27.62 -14.74
CA ALA A 365 43.29 -28.92 -15.10
C ALA A 365 43.21 -29.22 -16.63
N ARG A 366 42.06 -28.97 -17.21
CA ARG A 366 41.86 -29.14 -18.69
C ARG A 366 42.75 -28.20 -19.50
N ASP A 367 42.89 -26.97 -19.08
CA ASP A 367 43.72 -25.97 -19.76
C ASP A 367 45.21 -26.34 -19.67
N ALA A 368 45.66 -26.87 -18.52
CA ALA A 368 46.98 -27.40 -18.35
C ALA A 368 47.28 -28.66 -19.24
N GLU A 369 46.31 -29.61 -19.31
CA GLU A 369 46.42 -30.77 -20.16
C GLU A 369 46.52 -30.38 -21.65
N LYS A 370 45.70 -29.41 -22.08
CA LYS A 370 45.76 -28.90 -23.47
C LYS A 370 47.08 -28.20 -23.76
N ALA A 371 47.62 -27.44 -22.82
CA ALA A 371 48.92 -26.78 -22.96
C ALA A 371 50.07 -27.81 -23.05
N ALA A 372 50.02 -28.87 -22.23
CA ALA A 372 50.97 -29.95 -22.26
C ALA A 372 50.93 -30.77 -23.59
N ALA A 373 49.70 -31.05 -24.07
CA ALA A 373 49.53 -31.73 -25.36
C ALA A 373 50.01 -30.88 -26.55
N ALA A 374 49.81 -29.56 -26.51
CA ALA A 374 50.33 -28.67 -27.56
C ALA A 374 51.89 -28.57 -27.55
N ALA A 375 52.50 -28.61 -26.38
CA ALA A 375 53.96 -28.61 -26.23
C ALA A 375 54.62 -29.92 -26.67
N SER A 376 53.90 -31.04 -26.63
CA SER A 376 54.40 -32.36 -27.09
C SER A 376 54.32 -32.58 -28.60
N HIS A 377 53.65 -31.69 -29.33
CA HIS A 377 53.50 -31.74 -30.80
C HIS A 377 54.33 -30.66 -31.51
N SER A 378 55.10 -29.87 -30.77
CA SER A 378 56.11 -28.91 -31.27
C SER A 378 57.50 -29.47 -31.15
#